data_e783e9157a4581d8f237143c51ad07a4
#
_entry.id   e783e9157a4581d8f237143c51ad07a4
#
_cell.length_a   1.000
_cell.length_b   1.000
_cell.length_c   1.000
_cell.angle_alpha   90.00
_cell.angle_beta   90.00
_cell.angle_gamma   90.00
#
_symmetry.space_group_name_H-M   'P 1'
#
loop_
_entity.id
_entity.type
_entity.pdbx_description
1 polymer ?
#
loop_
_entity_poly.entity_id
_entity_poly.type
_entity_poly.pdbx_seq_one_letter_code
_entity_poly.pdbx_strand_id
1 'polypeptide(L)'
;MVRDTYGGAVDPLEPHPVTGQPSTSPAAPGGGWPGDPATPDTPVARTAVQVRRLAASAADVGELQARISVCRACPRLVRWRESVARDGRRAAFADQPYWGRPGPSFGDPDAEVLVVGLAPAANGTNRTGRMFTGDSSGDFLWAALHRTGFAALPTSVGAGDGQRLDGMRIVAAVRCAPPGNAPTGAERATCAPWLHRDLELSLPRLRTVLCLGGVAWTATLAAARALGWDVPRPAPRFGHAVEVPLRAPSGQVVRLLGCYHVSPHNTFTKRLTAPMLDAVLASLREPR
;
A
#
# COMPACT_ATOMS: atom_id res chain seq x y z
N MET A 1 18.93 -31.46 1.78
CA MET A 1 17.75 -30.57 1.64
C MET A 1 17.75 -29.62 2.81
N VAL A 2 18.03 -28.37 2.56
CA VAL A 2 17.93 -27.31 3.58
C VAL A 2 16.43 -27.02 3.75
N ARG A 3 15.89 -27.14 4.95
CA ARG A 3 14.50 -26.75 5.26
C ARG A 3 14.52 -25.29 5.70
N ASP A 4 13.57 -24.51 5.21
CA ASP A 4 13.38 -23.15 5.69
C ASP A 4 12.85 -23.15 7.14
N THR A 5 12.88 -21.97 7.79
CA THR A 5 12.34 -21.76 9.16
C THR A 5 10.83 -22.04 9.27
N TYR A 6 10.17 -22.44 8.17
CA TYR A 6 8.74 -22.73 8.06
C TYR A 6 8.44 -24.18 7.65
N GLY A 7 9.49 -25.06 7.51
CA GLY A 7 9.36 -26.50 7.28
C GLY A 7 9.08 -26.94 5.85
N GLY A 8 9.20 -26.03 4.86
CA GLY A 8 9.05 -26.31 3.43
C GLY A 8 10.38 -26.57 2.71
N ALA A 9 10.32 -27.15 1.50
CA ALA A 9 11.45 -27.16 0.58
C ALA A 9 11.84 -25.70 0.26
N VAL A 10 13.14 -25.41 0.26
CA VAL A 10 13.66 -24.08 -0.10
C VAL A 10 13.27 -23.82 -1.56
N ASP A 11 12.44 -22.80 -1.81
CA ASP A 11 12.08 -22.37 -3.16
C ASP A 11 13.38 -21.99 -3.92
N PRO A 12 13.49 -22.31 -5.22
CA PRO A 12 14.66 -21.96 -6.01
C PRO A 12 14.86 -20.44 -6.01
N LEU A 13 16.14 -20.04 -5.98
CA LEU A 13 16.52 -18.63 -6.14
C LEU A 13 16.39 -18.22 -7.60
N GLU A 14 15.66 -17.14 -7.84
CA GLU A 14 15.45 -16.53 -9.15
C GLU A 14 16.01 -15.11 -9.17
N PRO A 15 16.56 -14.61 -10.28
CA PRO A 15 17.13 -13.27 -10.35
C PRO A 15 16.02 -12.21 -10.24
N HIS A 16 16.17 -11.26 -9.34
CA HIS A 16 15.24 -10.12 -9.22
C HIS A 16 15.27 -9.29 -10.52
N PRO A 17 14.13 -8.96 -11.15
CA PRO A 17 14.08 -8.41 -12.51
C PRO A 17 14.72 -7.03 -12.66
N VAL A 18 14.93 -6.29 -11.56
CA VAL A 18 15.55 -4.96 -11.57
C VAL A 18 17.03 -4.99 -11.16
N THR A 19 17.36 -5.76 -10.11
CA THR A 19 18.71 -5.73 -9.52
C THR A 19 19.55 -6.96 -9.85
N GLY A 20 18.95 -8.02 -10.40
CA GLY A 20 19.63 -9.29 -10.64
C GLY A 20 19.94 -10.09 -9.37
N GLN A 21 19.65 -9.58 -8.18
CA GLN A 21 19.93 -10.30 -6.93
C GLN A 21 19.07 -11.56 -6.80
N PRO A 22 19.66 -12.70 -6.39
CA PRO A 22 18.92 -13.93 -6.17
C PRO A 22 17.85 -13.75 -5.09
N SER A 23 16.61 -14.10 -5.37
CA SER A 23 15.47 -13.97 -4.46
C SER A 23 14.61 -15.22 -4.48
N THR A 24 14.03 -15.59 -3.35
CA THR A 24 12.98 -16.62 -3.27
C THR A 24 11.62 -16.06 -3.67
N SER A 25 10.66 -16.95 -3.95
CA SER A 25 9.28 -16.57 -4.26
C SER A 25 8.26 -17.43 -3.49
N PRO A 26 7.61 -16.91 -2.44
CA PRO A 26 7.65 -15.53 -1.91
C PRO A 26 9.04 -15.11 -1.40
N ALA A 27 9.31 -13.79 -1.46
CA ALA A 27 10.55 -13.23 -0.93
C ALA A 27 10.71 -13.51 0.57
N ALA A 28 11.85 -14.06 0.98
CA ALA A 28 12.16 -14.28 2.40
C ALA A 28 12.43 -12.92 3.09
N PRO A 29 11.94 -12.70 4.34
CA PRO A 29 12.28 -11.51 5.11
C PRO A 29 13.80 -11.39 5.29
N GLY A 30 14.38 -10.23 4.93
CA GLY A 30 15.82 -10.02 4.95
C GLY A 30 16.60 -10.80 3.88
N GLY A 31 15.92 -11.40 2.92
CA GLY A 31 16.51 -12.21 1.83
C GLY A 31 17.08 -11.40 0.68
N GLY A 32 17.33 -10.10 0.84
CA GLY A 32 17.94 -9.26 -0.19
C GLY A 32 16.95 -8.64 -1.19
N TRP A 33 15.63 -8.79 -1.00
CA TRP A 33 14.68 -8.05 -1.84
C TRP A 33 14.88 -6.54 -1.67
N PRO A 34 15.00 -5.76 -2.76
CA PRO A 34 15.28 -4.34 -2.67
C PRO A 34 14.23 -3.59 -1.85
N GLY A 35 14.67 -2.84 -0.85
CA GLY A 35 13.79 -2.06 0.02
C GLY A 35 12.91 -2.90 0.96
N ASP A 36 13.25 -4.18 1.20
CA ASP A 36 12.55 -4.99 2.21
C ASP A 36 12.76 -4.37 3.60
N PRO A 37 11.67 -3.90 4.27
CA PRO A 37 11.79 -3.30 5.58
C PRO A 37 11.97 -4.33 6.70
N ALA A 38 11.75 -5.63 6.42
CA ALA A 38 11.78 -6.69 7.42
C ALA A 38 13.13 -7.42 7.47
N THR A 39 13.44 -7.92 8.66
CA THR A 39 14.50 -8.89 8.94
C THR A 39 13.90 -10.25 9.30
N PRO A 40 14.70 -11.34 9.36
CA PRO A 40 14.22 -12.64 9.84
C PRO A 40 13.58 -12.59 11.24
N ASP A 41 14.00 -11.67 12.10
CA ASP A 41 13.54 -11.52 13.49
C ASP A 41 12.31 -10.61 13.62
N THR A 42 11.81 -10.04 12.52
CA THR A 42 10.65 -9.14 12.55
C THR A 42 9.40 -9.87 13.08
N PRO A 43 8.71 -9.34 14.12
CA PRO A 43 7.55 -9.97 14.74
C PRO A 43 6.39 -10.18 13.75
N VAL A 44 5.90 -11.42 13.64
CA VAL A 44 4.84 -11.82 12.72
C VAL A 44 3.46 -11.81 13.40
N ALA A 45 2.52 -11.00 12.91
CA ALA A 45 1.12 -11.07 13.31
C ALA A 45 0.42 -12.25 12.61
N ARG A 46 -0.18 -13.16 13.38
CA ARG A 46 -0.94 -14.33 12.88
C ARG A 46 -2.43 -14.27 13.21
N THR A 47 -2.85 -13.28 14.03
CA THR A 47 -4.24 -13.08 14.45
C THR A 47 -4.58 -11.58 14.44
N ALA A 48 -5.88 -11.24 14.38
CA ALA A 48 -6.33 -9.85 14.50
C ALA A 48 -5.90 -9.17 15.82
N VAL A 49 -5.80 -9.94 16.92
CA VAL A 49 -5.30 -9.43 18.21
C VAL A 49 -3.82 -9.04 18.09
N GLN A 50 -3.01 -9.89 17.45
CA GLN A 50 -1.59 -9.60 17.24
C GLN A 50 -1.40 -8.41 16.28
N VAL A 51 -2.25 -8.26 15.24
CA VAL A 51 -2.24 -7.07 14.38
C VAL A 51 -2.44 -5.80 15.21
N ARG A 52 -3.48 -5.75 16.04
CA ARG A 52 -3.73 -4.59 16.92
C ARG A 52 -2.54 -4.28 17.82
N ARG A 53 -1.99 -5.31 18.50
CA ARG A 53 -0.86 -5.15 19.40
C ARG A 53 0.38 -4.63 18.68
N LEU A 54 0.76 -5.27 17.56
CA LEU A 54 1.98 -4.91 16.82
C LEU A 54 1.84 -3.57 16.09
N ALA A 55 0.64 -3.20 15.64
CA ALA A 55 0.39 -1.87 15.10
C ALA A 55 0.57 -0.80 16.19
N ALA A 56 -0.14 -0.94 17.32
CA ALA A 56 -0.11 0.04 18.40
C ALA A 56 1.28 0.27 19.00
N SER A 57 2.13 -0.78 19.05
CA SER A 57 3.48 -0.68 19.62
C SER A 57 4.58 -0.34 18.62
N ALA A 58 4.27 -0.10 17.35
CA ALA A 58 5.28 0.36 16.39
C ALA A 58 5.72 1.78 16.72
N ALA A 59 7.01 2.02 16.91
CA ALA A 59 7.55 3.31 17.32
C ALA A 59 7.56 4.32 16.17
N ASP A 60 7.82 3.85 14.96
CA ASP A 60 7.95 4.67 13.75
C ASP A 60 7.38 3.99 12.51
N VAL A 61 7.42 4.69 11.37
CA VAL A 61 6.95 4.19 10.08
C VAL A 61 7.76 2.99 9.62
N GLY A 62 9.08 2.99 9.81
CA GLY A 62 9.96 1.89 9.40
C GLY A 62 9.59 0.58 10.09
N GLU A 63 9.48 0.61 11.42
CA GLU A 63 9.06 -0.54 12.23
C GLU A 63 7.65 -1.01 11.87
N LEU A 64 6.72 -0.07 11.65
CA LEU A 64 5.36 -0.39 11.22
C LEU A 64 5.37 -1.16 9.89
N GLN A 65 6.13 -0.68 8.89
CA GLN A 65 6.18 -1.30 7.57
C GLN A 65 6.90 -2.67 7.61
N ALA A 66 7.92 -2.83 8.44
CA ALA A 66 8.56 -4.12 8.67
C ALA A 66 7.53 -5.16 9.17
N ARG A 67 6.78 -4.83 10.22
CA ARG A 67 5.75 -5.69 10.80
C ARG A 67 4.59 -5.98 9.84
N ILE A 68 4.16 -4.98 9.05
CA ILE A 68 3.16 -5.15 8.00
C ILE A 68 3.64 -6.18 6.98
N SER A 69 4.86 -6.03 6.49
CA SER A 69 5.39 -6.81 5.37
C SER A 69 5.51 -8.32 5.67
N VAL A 70 5.50 -8.72 6.94
CA VAL A 70 5.52 -10.13 7.38
C VAL A 70 4.20 -10.62 7.96
N CYS A 71 3.12 -9.81 7.93
CA CYS A 71 1.83 -10.16 8.52
C CYS A 71 1.18 -11.38 7.84
N ARG A 72 0.63 -12.28 8.65
CA ARG A 72 -0.04 -13.54 8.24
C ARG A 72 -1.42 -13.71 8.88
N ALA A 73 -2.06 -12.64 9.35
CA ALA A 73 -3.29 -12.70 10.15
C ALA A 73 -4.56 -13.09 9.36
N CYS A 74 -4.54 -13.05 8.02
CA CYS A 74 -5.67 -13.38 7.15
C CYS A 74 -5.37 -14.64 6.33
N PRO A 75 -5.75 -15.86 6.77
CA PRO A 75 -5.34 -17.12 6.13
C PRO A 75 -5.72 -17.22 4.65
N ARG A 76 -6.90 -16.70 4.24
CA ARG A 76 -7.32 -16.70 2.82
C ARG A 76 -6.38 -15.84 1.96
N LEU A 77 -6.02 -14.64 2.44
CA LEU A 77 -5.13 -13.74 1.72
C LEU A 77 -3.70 -14.29 1.68
N VAL A 78 -3.24 -14.90 2.77
CA VAL A 78 -1.92 -15.56 2.82
C VAL A 78 -1.84 -16.66 1.78
N ARG A 79 -2.79 -17.61 1.78
CA ARG A 79 -2.81 -18.69 0.79
C ARG A 79 -2.83 -18.16 -0.64
N TRP A 80 -3.70 -17.18 -0.91
CA TRP A 80 -3.83 -16.61 -2.25
C TRP A 80 -2.56 -15.94 -2.75
N ARG A 81 -2.01 -14.98 -1.99
CA ARG A 81 -0.83 -14.24 -2.42
C ARG A 81 0.40 -15.13 -2.62
N GLU A 82 0.55 -16.16 -1.76
CA GLU A 82 1.67 -17.11 -1.85
C GLU A 82 1.47 -18.13 -2.96
N SER A 83 0.25 -18.62 -3.21
CA SER A 83 -0.02 -19.48 -4.36
C SER A 83 0.22 -18.75 -5.69
N VAL A 84 -0.19 -17.47 -5.79
CA VAL A 84 0.14 -16.66 -6.97
C VAL A 84 1.65 -16.51 -7.14
N ALA A 85 2.40 -16.34 -6.05
CA ALA A 85 3.84 -16.18 -6.12
C ALA A 85 4.58 -17.46 -6.55
N ARG A 86 4.07 -18.65 -6.20
CA ARG A 86 4.68 -19.96 -6.56
C ARG A 86 4.17 -20.49 -7.89
N ASP A 87 2.86 -20.72 -7.98
CA ASP A 87 2.26 -21.53 -9.02
C ASP A 87 1.30 -20.75 -9.95
N GLY A 88 0.85 -19.57 -9.51
CA GLY A 88 -0.16 -18.75 -10.18
C GLY A 88 0.39 -17.53 -10.92
N ARG A 89 1.66 -17.52 -11.26
CA ARG A 89 2.30 -16.41 -11.99
C ARG A 89 1.70 -16.29 -13.40
N ARG A 90 1.57 -15.06 -13.88
CA ARG A 90 1.27 -14.84 -15.30
C ARG A 90 2.42 -15.36 -16.17
N ALA A 91 2.12 -15.90 -17.35
CA ALA A 91 3.13 -16.38 -18.29
C ALA A 91 4.21 -15.32 -18.62
N ALA A 92 3.80 -14.05 -18.76
CA ALA A 92 4.72 -12.93 -19.00
C ALA A 92 5.70 -12.65 -17.83
N PHE A 93 5.50 -13.26 -16.67
CA PHE A 93 6.28 -13.06 -15.45
C PHE A 93 6.70 -14.40 -14.82
N ALA A 94 6.64 -15.50 -15.57
CA ALA A 94 6.93 -16.84 -15.08
C ALA A 94 8.36 -16.96 -14.53
N ASP A 95 9.30 -16.26 -15.16
CA ASP A 95 10.74 -16.31 -14.85
C ASP A 95 11.17 -15.27 -13.81
N GLN A 96 10.22 -14.65 -13.09
CA GLN A 96 10.53 -13.62 -12.10
C GLN A 96 10.10 -14.07 -10.71
N PRO A 97 10.91 -13.82 -9.67
CA PRO A 97 10.47 -14.00 -8.29
C PRO A 97 9.37 -13.00 -7.97
N TYR A 98 8.46 -13.41 -7.12
CA TYR A 98 7.40 -12.55 -6.60
C TYR A 98 7.67 -12.21 -5.13
N TRP A 99 7.37 -10.97 -4.77
CA TRP A 99 7.35 -10.54 -3.37
C TRP A 99 6.50 -11.45 -2.50
N GLY A 100 5.26 -11.76 -2.91
CA GLY A 100 4.36 -12.73 -2.28
C GLY A 100 3.97 -12.43 -0.83
N ARG A 101 4.31 -11.24 -0.33
CA ARG A 101 4.09 -10.76 1.04
C ARG A 101 3.14 -9.56 1.07
N PRO A 102 2.66 -9.08 2.25
CA PRO A 102 1.93 -7.82 2.33
C PRO A 102 2.76 -6.67 1.76
N GLY A 103 2.12 -5.77 1.00
CA GLY A 103 2.78 -4.59 0.48
C GLY A 103 3.06 -3.59 1.60
N PRO A 104 4.32 -3.22 1.85
CA PRO A 104 4.66 -2.09 2.72
C PRO A 104 4.22 -0.77 2.09
N SER A 105 4.23 0.32 2.84
CA SER A 105 4.08 1.65 2.26
C SER A 105 5.28 1.99 1.38
N PHE A 106 5.09 2.93 0.47
CA PHE A 106 6.18 3.45 -0.35
C PHE A 106 6.17 4.98 -0.36
N GLY A 107 7.32 5.58 -0.17
CA GLY A 107 7.53 7.03 -0.22
C GLY A 107 8.17 7.58 1.04
N ASP A 108 8.00 8.89 1.23
CA ASP A 108 8.61 9.65 2.31
C ASP A 108 8.00 9.25 3.69
N PRO A 109 8.79 8.84 4.69
CA PRO A 109 8.29 8.59 6.03
C PRO A 109 7.70 9.84 6.70
N ASP A 110 8.21 11.02 6.36
CA ASP A 110 7.77 12.34 6.87
C ASP A 110 6.77 13.04 5.95
N ALA A 111 6.06 12.28 5.12
CA ALA A 111 5.15 12.79 4.10
C ALA A 111 4.05 13.70 4.66
N GLU A 112 3.81 14.82 3.98
CA GLU A 112 2.65 15.69 4.21
C GLU A 112 1.38 15.16 3.55
N VAL A 113 1.51 14.28 2.55
CA VAL A 113 0.42 13.65 1.81
C VAL A 113 0.46 12.13 1.98
N LEU A 114 -0.62 11.57 2.53
CA LEU A 114 -0.82 10.12 2.58
C LEU A 114 -1.83 9.69 1.50
N VAL A 115 -1.38 8.92 0.52
CA VAL A 115 -2.26 8.35 -0.51
C VAL A 115 -2.74 6.99 -0.07
N VAL A 116 -4.05 6.80 0.00
CA VAL A 116 -4.68 5.54 0.42
C VAL A 116 -5.36 4.86 -0.76
N GLY A 117 -4.90 3.65 -1.09
CA GLY A 117 -5.55 2.73 -2.04
C GLY A 117 -6.40 1.67 -1.36
N LEU A 118 -7.01 0.77 -2.16
CA LEU A 118 -7.80 -0.35 -1.62
C LEU A 118 -6.89 -1.49 -1.16
N ALA A 119 -6.18 -2.12 -2.10
CA ALA A 119 -5.39 -3.34 -1.89
C ALA A 119 -4.41 -3.56 -3.05
N PRO A 120 -3.33 -4.32 -2.80
CA PRO A 120 -2.42 -4.81 -3.85
C PRO A 120 -3.12 -5.63 -4.93
N ALA A 121 -2.65 -5.51 -6.16
CA ALA A 121 -2.99 -6.44 -7.24
C ALA A 121 -2.07 -7.67 -7.22
N ALA A 122 -2.61 -8.82 -7.64
CA ALA A 122 -1.89 -10.10 -7.60
C ALA A 122 -0.59 -10.10 -8.45
N ASN A 123 -0.60 -9.44 -9.62
CA ASN A 123 0.56 -9.30 -10.49
C ASN A 123 1.18 -7.89 -10.47
N GLY A 124 0.66 -6.99 -9.63
CA GLY A 124 1.21 -5.68 -9.32
C GLY A 124 2.08 -5.75 -8.06
N THR A 125 1.64 -5.12 -6.97
CA THR A 125 2.39 -5.07 -5.69
C THR A 125 2.76 -6.46 -5.15
N ASN A 126 1.90 -7.47 -5.32
CA ASN A 126 2.23 -8.82 -4.86
C ASN A 126 3.40 -9.44 -5.64
N ARG A 127 3.66 -8.98 -6.86
CA ARG A 127 4.84 -9.35 -7.64
C ARG A 127 6.04 -8.48 -7.29
N THR A 128 5.86 -7.17 -7.30
CA THR A 128 6.96 -6.18 -7.29
C THR A 128 7.41 -5.72 -5.91
N GLY A 129 6.62 -5.99 -4.86
CA GLY A 129 6.89 -5.49 -3.50
C GLY A 129 6.56 -4.00 -3.29
N ARG A 130 6.15 -3.26 -4.34
CA ARG A 130 5.87 -1.82 -4.27
C ARG A 130 4.42 -1.52 -4.64
N MET A 131 3.78 -0.63 -3.86
CA MET A 131 2.41 -0.17 -4.12
C MET A 131 2.27 0.45 -5.52
N PHE A 132 1.15 0.17 -6.20
CA PHE A 132 0.84 0.66 -7.54
C PHE A 132 1.96 0.44 -8.56
N THR A 133 2.64 -0.70 -8.51
CA THR A 133 3.77 -0.98 -9.41
C THR A 133 3.56 -2.29 -10.14
N GLY A 134 3.78 -2.28 -11.45
CA GLY A 134 3.75 -3.46 -12.31
C GLY A 134 2.37 -3.82 -12.87
N ASP A 135 1.45 -2.86 -12.90
CA ASP A 135 0.16 -2.95 -13.58
C ASP A 135 -0.25 -1.59 -14.15
N SER A 136 -1.25 -1.58 -15.04
CA SER A 136 -1.70 -0.36 -15.73
C SER A 136 -2.28 0.72 -14.82
N SER A 137 -2.76 0.36 -13.61
CA SER A 137 -3.16 1.34 -12.61
C SER A 137 -1.96 2.11 -12.07
N GLY A 138 -0.86 1.39 -11.86
CA GLY A 138 0.41 1.96 -11.47
C GLY A 138 0.97 2.88 -12.57
N ASP A 139 1.02 2.41 -13.81
CA ASP A 139 1.54 3.19 -14.93
C ASP A 139 0.84 4.54 -15.05
N PHE A 140 -0.50 4.53 -14.94
CA PHE A 140 -1.30 5.75 -14.99
C PHE A 140 -1.03 6.69 -13.81
N LEU A 141 -0.89 6.15 -12.60
CA LEU A 141 -0.60 6.94 -11.40
C LEU A 141 0.82 7.53 -11.42
N TRP A 142 1.83 6.72 -11.72
CA TRP A 142 3.22 7.17 -11.71
C TRP A 142 3.50 8.25 -12.74
N ALA A 143 2.93 8.13 -13.96
CA ALA A 143 3.04 9.17 -14.97
C ALA A 143 2.46 10.51 -14.49
N ALA A 144 1.32 10.49 -13.77
CA ALA A 144 0.72 11.71 -13.21
C ALA A 144 1.54 12.28 -12.04
N LEU A 145 2.02 11.41 -11.12
CA LEU A 145 2.87 11.83 -10.01
C LEU A 145 4.17 12.48 -10.48
N HIS A 146 4.76 11.97 -11.57
CA HIS A 146 5.95 12.58 -12.16
C HIS A 146 5.62 13.94 -12.82
N ARG A 147 4.55 14.05 -13.62
CA ARG A 147 4.14 15.33 -14.22
C ARG A 147 3.86 16.42 -13.20
N THR A 148 3.35 16.02 -12.03
CA THR A 148 3.03 16.95 -10.93
C THR A 148 4.18 17.12 -9.93
N GLY A 149 5.33 16.49 -10.18
CA GLY A 149 6.56 16.69 -9.42
C GLY A 149 6.64 15.91 -8.11
N PHE A 150 5.75 14.94 -7.84
CA PHE A 150 5.82 14.08 -6.66
C PHE A 150 6.71 12.85 -6.84
N ALA A 151 6.87 12.34 -8.07
CA ALA A 151 7.69 11.17 -8.35
C ALA A 151 8.95 11.54 -9.13
N ALA A 152 10.07 10.90 -8.80
CA ALA A 152 11.35 11.12 -9.45
C ALA A 152 11.37 10.61 -10.91
N LEU A 153 10.66 9.51 -11.18
CA LEU A 153 10.61 8.87 -12.50
C LEU A 153 9.17 8.79 -13.01
N PRO A 154 8.94 8.84 -14.33
CA PRO A 154 7.61 8.74 -14.92
C PRO A 154 7.01 7.33 -14.84
N THR A 155 7.82 6.32 -14.53
CA THR A 155 7.43 4.91 -14.44
C THR A 155 7.91 4.29 -13.14
N SER A 156 7.26 3.19 -12.74
CA SER A 156 7.72 2.35 -11.63
C SER A 156 7.57 0.89 -12.07
N VAL A 157 8.70 0.19 -12.21
CA VAL A 157 8.74 -1.18 -12.74
C VAL A 157 8.91 -2.24 -11.67
N GLY A 158 9.55 -1.90 -10.54
CA GLY A 158 9.78 -2.81 -9.43
C GLY A 158 10.57 -2.16 -8.30
N ALA A 159 10.68 -2.84 -7.18
CA ALA A 159 11.55 -2.41 -6.10
C ALA A 159 13.01 -2.32 -6.60
N GLY A 160 13.76 -1.31 -6.20
CA GLY A 160 15.15 -1.11 -6.62
C GLY A 160 15.35 -0.34 -7.94
N ASP A 161 14.28 0.12 -8.62
CA ASP A 161 14.35 0.86 -9.88
C ASP A 161 14.76 2.35 -9.75
N GLY A 162 15.07 2.81 -8.55
CA GLY A 162 15.43 4.22 -8.29
C GLY A 162 14.23 5.17 -8.12
N GLN A 163 12.99 4.68 -8.21
CA GLN A 163 11.80 5.52 -7.99
C GLN A 163 11.77 6.07 -6.55
N ARG A 164 11.40 7.33 -6.39
CA ARG A 164 11.22 8.02 -5.12
C ARG A 164 9.98 8.91 -5.17
N LEU A 165 9.40 9.15 -4.00
CA LEU A 165 8.34 10.16 -3.80
C LEU A 165 8.84 11.26 -2.87
N ASP A 166 8.48 12.49 -3.17
CA ASP A 166 8.80 13.67 -2.41
C ASP A 166 7.54 14.19 -1.69
N GLY A 167 7.61 14.32 -0.35
CA GLY A 167 6.52 14.79 0.50
C GLY A 167 5.25 13.92 0.46
N MET A 168 5.30 12.73 -0.13
CA MET A 168 4.17 11.83 -0.33
C MET A 168 4.51 10.41 0.06
N ARG A 169 3.54 9.69 0.66
CA ARG A 169 3.62 8.26 0.95
C ARG A 169 2.35 7.54 0.53
N ILE A 170 2.50 6.38 -0.11
CA ILE A 170 1.40 5.55 -0.62
C ILE A 170 1.21 4.34 0.30
N VAL A 171 -0.04 4.12 0.71
CA VAL A 171 -0.47 2.98 1.53
C VAL A 171 -1.74 2.33 0.93
N ALA A 172 -2.16 1.20 1.47
CA ALA A 172 -3.44 0.58 1.13
C ALA A 172 -4.23 0.22 2.39
N ALA A 173 -5.56 0.28 2.32
CA ALA A 173 -6.45 -0.12 3.41
C ALA A 173 -6.32 -1.62 3.75
N VAL A 174 -6.03 -2.46 2.75
CA VAL A 174 -5.68 -3.88 2.91
C VAL A 174 -4.30 -4.11 2.29
N ARG A 175 -3.39 -4.72 3.02
CA ARG A 175 -1.98 -4.84 2.62
C ARG A 175 -1.65 -6.07 1.78
N CYS A 176 -2.56 -7.00 1.62
CA CYS A 176 -2.39 -8.22 0.84
C CYS A 176 -3.26 -8.19 -0.42
N ALA A 177 -2.77 -8.77 -1.51
CA ALA A 177 -3.58 -9.02 -2.70
C ALA A 177 -4.73 -9.97 -2.36
N PRO A 178 -6.01 -9.59 -2.58
CA PRO A 178 -7.14 -10.47 -2.38
C PRO A 178 -7.53 -11.19 -3.68
N PRO A 179 -8.11 -12.40 -3.61
CA PRO A 179 -8.75 -13.03 -4.76
C PRO A 179 -9.80 -12.10 -5.38
N GLY A 180 -9.77 -11.97 -6.72
CA GLY A 180 -10.70 -11.11 -7.46
C GLY A 180 -10.63 -9.63 -7.11
N ASN A 181 -9.54 -9.14 -6.52
CA ASN A 181 -9.37 -7.78 -6.00
C ASN A 181 -10.44 -7.38 -4.95
N ALA A 182 -11.08 -8.37 -4.29
CA ALA A 182 -12.18 -8.16 -3.35
C ALA A 182 -11.85 -8.70 -1.95
N PRO A 183 -11.32 -7.86 -1.05
CA PRO A 183 -11.13 -8.24 0.35
C PRO A 183 -12.49 -8.31 1.06
N THR A 184 -12.67 -9.30 1.93
CA THR A 184 -13.87 -9.43 2.76
C THR A 184 -13.95 -8.35 3.83
N GLY A 185 -15.13 -8.17 4.44
CA GLY A 185 -15.30 -7.26 5.59
C GLY A 185 -14.40 -7.64 6.78
N ALA A 186 -14.27 -8.93 7.07
CA ALA A 186 -13.41 -9.44 8.14
C ALA A 186 -11.91 -9.16 7.87
N GLU A 187 -11.46 -9.31 6.64
CA GLU A 187 -10.07 -8.99 6.24
C GLU A 187 -9.78 -7.50 6.34
N ARG A 188 -10.72 -6.66 5.92
CA ARG A 188 -10.63 -5.20 6.09
C ARG A 188 -10.53 -4.82 7.57
N ALA A 189 -11.41 -5.39 8.41
CA ALA A 189 -11.38 -5.15 9.86
C ALA A 189 -10.09 -5.63 10.52
N THR A 190 -9.58 -6.80 10.12
CA THR A 190 -8.30 -7.34 10.63
C THR A 190 -7.12 -6.46 10.22
N CYS A 191 -7.13 -5.87 9.01
CA CYS A 191 -6.05 -5.05 8.49
C CYS A 191 -6.11 -3.59 8.94
N ALA A 192 -7.28 -3.08 9.34
CA ALA A 192 -7.51 -1.68 9.69
C ALA A 192 -6.53 -1.09 10.73
N PRO A 193 -6.09 -1.82 11.79
CA PRO A 193 -5.14 -1.25 12.76
C PRO A 193 -3.80 -0.81 12.15
N TRP A 194 -3.37 -1.40 11.04
CA TRP A 194 -2.19 -0.92 10.32
C TRP A 194 -2.40 0.48 9.74
N LEU A 195 -3.57 0.73 9.13
CA LEU A 195 -3.91 2.06 8.62
C LEU A 195 -4.11 3.09 9.75
N HIS A 196 -4.68 2.67 10.89
CA HIS A 196 -4.82 3.53 12.06
C HIS A 196 -3.43 4.04 12.48
N ARG A 197 -2.46 3.12 12.62
CA ARG A 197 -1.11 3.49 13.04
C ARG A 197 -0.36 4.31 11.98
N ASP A 198 -0.56 4.04 10.68
CA ASP A 198 -0.03 4.90 9.62
C ASP A 198 -0.52 6.35 9.75
N LEU A 199 -1.82 6.57 10.04
CA LEU A 199 -2.37 7.90 10.25
C LEU A 199 -1.80 8.58 11.51
N GLU A 200 -1.70 7.85 12.64
CA GLU A 200 -1.13 8.37 13.88
C GLU A 200 0.32 8.81 13.70
N LEU A 201 1.16 7.94 13.11
CA LEU A 201 2.58 8.22 12.91
C LEU A 201 2.82 9.35 11.89
N SER A 202 1.92 9.50 10.91
CA SER A 202 2.01 10.58 9.92
C SER A 202 1.50 11.91 10.46
N LEU A 203 0.60 11.90 11.47
CA LEU A 203 -0.15 13.07 11.90
C LEU A 203 0.70 14.32 12.15
N PRO A 204 1.91 14.26 12.76
CA PRO A 204 2.70 15.46 13.03
C PRO A 204 3.00 16.32 11.80
N ARG A 205 3.08 15.70 10.61
CA ARG A 205 3.34 16.38 9.32
C ARG A 205 2.18 16.32 8.34
N LEU A 206 1.20 15.46 8.60
CA LEU A 206 0.13 15.15 7.66
C LEU A 206 -0.78 16.36 7.42
N ARG A 207 -0.87 16.79 6.17
CA ARG A 207 -1.79 17.85 5.72
C ARG A 207 -2.99 17.30 4.96
N THR A 208 -2.74 16.25 4.14
CA THR A 208 -3.79 15.69 3.29
C THR A 208 -3.76 14.17 3.27
N VAL A 209 -4.94 13.54 3.34
CA VAL A 209 -5.15 12.14 2.97
C VAL A 209 -5.87 12.10 1.64
N LEU A 210 -5.19 11.63 0.57
CA LEU A 210 -5.76 11.42 -0.75
C LEU A 210 -6.28 9.99 -0.86
N CYS A 211 -7.60 9.82 -1.03
CA CYS A 211 -8.25 8.53 -1.17
C CYS A 211 -8.49 8.18 -2.64
N LEU A 212 -7.84 7.13 -3.13
CA LEU A 212 -8.07 6.59 -4.47
C LEU A 212 -9.25 5.60 -4.46
N GLY A 213 -10.45 6.11 -4.67
CA GLY A 213 -11.70 5.36 -4.73
C GLY A 213 -12.49 5.32 -3.42
N GLY A 214 -13.79 4.95 -3.55
CA GLY A 214 -14.74 4.98 -2.44
C GLY A 214 -14.43 4.03 -1.28
N VAL A 215 -13.73 2.91 -1.55
CA VAL A 215 -13.33 1.97 -0.47
C VAL A 215 -12.22 2.57 0.38
N ALA A 216 -11.23 3.23 -0.23
CA ALA A 216 -10.17 3.94 0.48
C ALA A 216 -10.76 5.09 1.32
N TRP A 217 -11.70 5.85 0.76
CA TRP A 217 -12.46 6.90 1.44
C TRP A 217 -13.16 6.38 2.69
N THR A 218 -13.96 5.32 2.54
CA THR A 218 -14.70 4.71 3.66
C THR A 218 -13.74 4.17 4.73
N ALA A 219 -12.64 3.52 4.32
CA ALA A 219 -11.64 2.99 5.24
C ALA A 219 -10.94 4.12 6.03
N THR A 220 -10.61 5.22 5.37
CA THR A 220 -9.99 6.39 6.02
C THR A 220 -10.95 7.07 7.00
N LEU A 221 -12.21 7.26 6.63
CA LEU A 221 -13.22 7.81 7.56
C LEU A 221 -13.45 6.89 8.78
N ALA A 222 -13.43 5.57 8.57
CA ALA A 222 -13.55 4.61 9.67
C ALA A 222 -12.31 4.66 10.59
N ALA A 223 -11.12 4.76 10.01
CA ALA A 223 -9.87 4.92 10.76
C ALA A 223 -9.84 6.23 11.56
N ALA A 224 -10.20 7.35 10.94
CA ALA A 224 -10.31 8.64 11.60
C ALA A 224 -11.25 8.60 12.81
N ARG A 225 -12.44 7.98 12.67
CA ARG A 225 -13.36 7.79 13.79
C ARG A 225 -12.79 6.92 14.91
N ALA A 226 -12.12 5.82 14.55
CA ALA A 226 -11.49 4.93 15.52
C ALA A 226 -10.37 5.62 16.31
N LEU A 227 -9.72 6.61 15.71
CA LEU A 227 -8.68 7.46 16.31
C LEU A 227 -9.26 8.70 17.04
N GLY A 228 -10.57 8.83 17.16
CA GLY A 228 -11.23 9.94 17.85
C GLY A 228 -11.23 11.24 17.07
N TRP A 229 -10.98 11.24 15.75
CA TRP A 229 -11.08 12.44 14.93
C TRP A 229 -12.55 12.88 14.78
N ASP A 230 -12.77 14.18 14.70
CA ASP A 230 -14.09 14.73 14.38
C ASP A 230 -14.40 14.48 12.90
N VAL A 231 -15.32 13.56 12.66
CA VAL A 231 -15.79 13.17 11.33
C VAL A 231 -17.26 13.56 11.19
N PRO A 232 -17.63 14.39 10.20
CA PRO A 232 -19.00 14.86 10.02
C PRO A 232 -20.06 13.75 10.04
N ARG A 233 -21.26 14.09 10.53
CA ARG A 233 -22.43 13.23 10.51
C ARG A 233 -23.61 13.98 9.84
N PRO A 234 -24.22 13.41 8.78
CA PRO A 234 -23.92 12.10 8.15
C PRO A 234 -22.50 12.05 7.54
N ALA A 235 -21.99 10.83 7.35
CA ALA A 235 -20.66 10.65 6.76
C ALA A 235 -20.56 11.30 5.37
N PRO A 236 -19.47 12.03 5.09
CA PRO A 236 -19.28 12.66 3.78
C PRO A 236 -19.30 11.63 2.66
N ARG A 237 -20.02 11.93 1.59
CA ARG A 237 -20.11 11.06 0.42
C ARG A 237 -18.82 11.17 -0.40
N PHE A 238 -18.33 10.02 -0.88
CA PHE A 238 -17.20 9.96 -1.79
C PHE A 238 -17.54 10.62 -3.14
N GLY A 239 -16.62 11.41 -3.66
CA GLY A 239 -16.66 11.96 -5.01
C GLY A 239 -15.24 12.32 -5.49
N HIS A 240 -15.06 12.48 -6.81
CA HIS A 240 -13.82 12.99 -7.37
C HIS A 240 -13.67 14.47 -7.02
N ALA A 241 -12.47 14.86 -6.54
CA ALA A 241 -12.14 16.20 -6.04
C ALA A 241 -13.01 16.70 -4.87
N VAL A 242 -13.79 15.81 -4.21
CA VAL A 242 -14.48 16.17 -2.99
C VAL A 242 -13.48 16.31 -1.85
N GLU A 243 -13.59 17.41 -1.13
CA GLU A 243 -12.74 17.75 0.03
C GLU A 243 -13.55 17.80 1.31
N VAL A 244 -12.97 17.31 2.40
CA VAL A 244 -13.57 17.38 3.73
C VAL A 244 -12.48 17.66 4.75
N PRO A 245 -12.60 18.71 5.57
CA PRO A 245 -11.70 18.91 6.70
C PRO A 245 -12.05 17.92 7.81
N LEU A 246 -11.06 17.18 8.29
CA LEU A 246 -11.17 16.30 9.45
C LEU A 246 -10.28 16.86 10.55
N ARG A 247 -10.82 16.99 11.77
CA ARG A 247 -10.06 17.50 12.91
C ARG A 247 -9.59 16.35 13.80
N ALA A 248 -8.28 16.21 13.96
CA ALA A 248 -7.68 15.26 14.87
C ALA A 248 -7.87 15.69 16.35
N PRO A 249 -7.74 14.80 17.34
CA PRO A 249 -7.82 15.13 18.76
C PRO A 249 -6.80 16.19 19.21
N SER A 250 -5.67 16.31 18.51
CA SER A 250 -4.66 17.38 18.72
C SER A 250 -5.15 18.77 18.32
N GLY A 251 -6.31 18.88 17.65
CA GLY A 251 -6.80 20.11 17.05
C GLY A 251 -6.33 20.35 15.62
N GLN A 252 -5.36 19.57 15.12
CA GLN A 252 -4.86 19.67 13.76
C GLN A 252 -5.98 19.32 12.76
N VAL A 253 -6.10 20.13 11.70
CA VAL A 253 -7.02 19.87 10.60
C VAL A 253 -6.28 19.19 9.47
N VAL A 254 -6.76 18.03 9.06
CA VAL A 254 -6.26 17.25 7.93
C VAL A 254 -7.31 17.25 6.83
N ARG A 255 -6.90 17.56 5.62
CA ARG A 255 -7.76 17.52 4.41
C ARG A 255 -7.96 16.07 3.97
N LEU A 256 -9.20 15.60 3.92
CA LEU A 256 -9.55 14.36 3.22
C LEU A 256 -9.95 14.71 1.80
N LEU A 257 -9.25 14.16 0.79
CA LEU A 257 -9.49 14.45 -0.62
C LEU A 257 -9.83 13.15 -1.36
N GLY A 258 -10.92 13.15 -2.11
CA GLY A 258 -11.37 12.03 -2.92
C GLY A 258 -10.86 12.11 -4.36
N CYS A 259 -10.35 11.01 -4.89
CA CYS A 259 -10.06 10.85 -6.31
C CYS A 259 -10.65 9.54 -6.83
N TYR A 260 -11.23 9.52 -8.03
CA TYR A 260 -11.61 8.26 -8.65
C TYR A 260 -10.40 7.34 -8.75
N HIS A 261 -10.63 6.03 -8.53
CA HIS A 261 -9.54 5.06 -8.55
C HIS A 261 -8.91 4.97 -9.95
N VAL A 262 -7.60 4.87 -10.00
CA VAL A 262 -6.77 4.81 -11.23
C VAL A 262 -6.87 3.46 -11.97
N SER A 263 -7.90 2.64 -11.71
CA SER A 263 -8.09 1.33 -12.33
C SER A 263 -8.39 1.42 -13.83
N PRO A 264 -8.06 0.39 -14.62
CA PRO A 264 -8.41 0.30 -16.03
C PRO A 264 -9.88 0.58 -16.32
N HIS A 265 -10.79 0.11 -15.45
CA HIS A 265 -12.22 0.39 -15.59
C HIS A 265 -12.51 1.90 -15.66
N ASN A 266 -11.91 2.70 -14.79
CA ASN A 266 -12.16 4.14 -14.77
C ASN A 266 -11.39 4.89 -15.87
N THR A 267 -10.17 4.44 -16.21
CA THR A 267 -9.34 5.12 -17.20
C THR A 267 -9.79 4.83 -18.63
N PHE A 268 -10.17 3.58 -18.95
CA PHE A 268 -10.69 3.21 -20.27
C PHE A 268 -12.08 3.76 -20.54
N THR A 269 -12.94 3.84 -19.51
CA THR A 269 -14.27 4.47 -19.64
C THR A 269 -14.22 6.00 -19.58
N LYS A 270 -13.02 6.60 -19.47
CA LYS A 270 -12.81 8.05 -19.31
C LYS A 270 -13.52 8.66 -18.08
N ARG A 271 -13.93 7.84 -17.11
CA ARG A 271 -14.43 8.32 -15.83
C ARG A 271 -13.35 9.06 -15.03
N LEU A 272 -12.09 8.63 -15.19
CA LEU A 272 -10.90 9.34 -14.74
C LEU A 272 -9.97 9.54 -15.94
N THR A 273 -9.65 10.79 -16.26
CA THR A 273 -8.68 11.15 -17.29
C THR A 273 -7.38 11.66 -16.69
N ALA A 274 -6.30 11.73 -17.48
CA ALA A 274 -5.02 12.25 -17.00
C ALA A 274 -5.12 13.71 -16.51
N PRO A 275 -5.78 14.65 -17.21
CA PRO A 275 -5.97 15.99 -16.70
C PRO A 275 -6.74 16.08 -15.38
N MET A 276 -7.75 15.19 -15.18
CA MET A 276 -8.50 15.14 -13.92
C MET A 276 -7.61 14.69 -12.75
N LEU A 277 -6.76 13.68 -12.95
CA LEU A 277 -5.83 13.23 -11.94
C LEU A 277 -4.75 14.29 -11.67
N ASP A 278 -4.20 14.90 -12.73
CA ASP A 278 -3.19 15.95 -12.61
C ASP A 278 -3.73 17.15 -11.82
N ALA A 279 -4.98 17.56 -12.04
CA ALA A 279 -5.62 18.64 -11.28
C ALA A 279 -5.74 18.32 -9.78
N VAL A 280 -6.16 17.09 -9.44
CA VAL A 280 -6.20 16.63 -8.04
C VAL A 280 -4.80 16.64 -7.42
N LEU A 281 -3.79 16.13 -8.11
CA LEU A 281 -2.42 16.10 -7.59
C LEU A 281 -1.82 17.51 -7.47
N ALA A 282 -2.04 18.38 -8.45
CA ALA A 282 -1.57 19.77 -8.39
C ALA A 282 -2.13 20.52 -7.16
N SER A 283 -3.41 20.29 -6.81
CA SER A 283 -4.04 20.90 -5.64
C SER A 283 -3.41 20.49 -4.29
N LEU A 284 -2.57 19.45 -4.27
CA LEU A 284 -1.83 19.02 -3.07
C LEU A 284 -0.61 19.89 -2.76
N ARG A 285 -0.12 20.67 -3.75
CA ARG A 285 1.05 21.55 -3.62
C ARG A 285 0.69 22.98 -3.27
N GLU A 286 -0.58 23.34 -3.33
CA GLU A 286 -1.03 24.68 -2.99
C GLU A 286 -0.86 24.95 -1.49
N PRO A 287 -0.16 26.01 -1.09
CA PRO A 287 -0.09 26.42 0.32
C PRO A 287 -1.50 26.83 0.79
N ARG A 288 -1.90 26.35 1.97
CA ARG A 288 -3.18 26.73 2.63
C ARG A 288 -2.89 27.26 4.02
#